data_278940db46d5dc601c381c278f0d0822
#
_entry.id   278940db46d5dc601c381c278f0d0822
#
_cell.length_a   1.000
_cell.length_b   1.000
_cell.length_c   1.000
_cell.angle_alpha   90.00
_cell.angle_beta   90.00
_cell.angle_gamma   90.00
#
_symmetry.space_group_name_H-M   'P 1'
#
loop_
_entity.id
_entity.type
_entity.pdbx_description
1 polymer ?
#
loop_
_entity_poly.entity_id
_entity_poly.type
_entity_poly.pdbx_seq_one_letter_code
_entity_poly.pdbx_strand_id
1 'polypeptide(L)' 'MHKKPLIIVEWDDVSGASGWVTEESVKKTEPIGCTSVGWKLKSTPKKLVICASKNDAGDFADRNTIPKGCIKSIRRLE' A
#
# COMPACT_ATOMS: atom_id res chain seq x y z
N MET A 1 -20.70 -12.31 -10.07
CA MET A 1 -19.71 -11.21 -10.20
C MET A 1 -19.02 -11.00 -8.86
N HIS A 2 -17.71 -11.07 -8.83
CA HIS A 2 -16.98 -10.93 -7.59
C HIS A 2 -16.82 -9.46 -7.20
N LYS A 3 -17.37 -9.15 -6.05
CA LYS A 3 -17.24 -7.81 -5.50
C LYS A 3 -15.90 -7.70 -4.80
N LYS A 4 -15.09 -6.74 -5.20
CA LYS A 4 -13.80 -6.51 -4.54
C LYS A 4 -14.03 -5.88 -3.17
N PRO A 5 -13.39 -6.39 -2.11
CA PRO A 5 -13.58 -5.80 -0.79
C PRO A 5 -12.90 -4.43 -0.70
N LEU A 6 -13.58 -3.51 -0.02
CA LEU A 6 -13.01 -2.21 0.31
C LEU A 6 -12.31 -2.36 1.67
N ILE A 7 -11.04 -2.01 1.71
CA ILE A 7 -10.20 -2.21 2.89
C ILE A 7 -9.44 -0.95 3.25
N ILE A 8 -9.04 -0.89 4.51
CA ILE A 8 -8.13 0.13 5.01
C ILE A 8 -6.84 -0.57 5.44
N VAL A 9 -5.71 -0.04 4.98
CA VAL A 9 -4.39 -0.63 5.23
C VAL A 9 -3.53 0.37 5.97
N GLU A 10 -2.99 -0.04 7.11
CA GLU A 10 -1.99 0.74 7.82
C GLU A 10 -0.64 0.11 7.54
N TRP A 11 0.31 0.91 7.06
CA TRP A 11 1.60 0.40 6.62
C TRP A 11 2.69 1.44 6.82
N ASP A 12 3.93 0.99 6.79
CA ASP A 12 5.09 1.87 6.90
C ASP A 12 5.71 2.07 5.54
N ASP A 13 5.80 3.33 5.12
CA ASP A 13 6.47 3.67 3.88
C ASP A 13 7.97 3.79 4.16
N VAL A 14 8.70 2.78 3.68
CA VAL A 14 10.17 2.72 3.79
C VAL A 14 10.79 3.13 2.48
N SER A 15 10.24 4.16 1.83
CA SER A 15 10.70 4.58 0.52
C SER A 15 12.22 4.80 0.52
N GLY A 16 12.89 4.03 -0.31
CA GLY A 16 14.31 4.19 -0.52
C GLY A 16 14.58 5.49 -1.25
N ALA A 17 15.37 6.35 -0.64
CA ALA A 17 15.89 7.51 -1.36
C ALA A 17 16.89 7.01 -2.39
N SER A 18 16.65 7.33 -3.66
CA SER A 18 17.63 7.09 -4.70
C SER A 18 18.69 8.17 -4.59
N GLY A 19 19.88 7.80 -4.16
CA GLY A 19 20.99 8.76 -4.03
C GLY A 19 21.92 8.40 -2.90
N TRP A 20 23.04 9.09 -2.88
CA TRP A 20 24.06 8.88 -1.88
C TRP A 20 23.71 9.65 -0.61
N VAL A 21 23.73 8.98 0.53
CA VAL A 21 23.43 9.59 1.82
C VAL A 21 24.55 9.25 2.80
N THR A 22 24.70 10.09 3.83
CA THR A 22 25.68 9.81 4.88
C THR A 22 25.13 8.76 5.84
N GLU A 23 26.03 8.06 6.51
CA GLU A 23 25.63 7.08 7.53
C GLU A 23 24.80 7.73 8.63
N GLU A 24 25.15 8.94 9.03
CA GLU A 24 24.42 9.70 10.04
C GLU A 24 22.99 10.01 9.57
N SER A 25 22.81 10.35 8.32
CA SER A 25 21.50 10.60 7.73
C SER A 25 20.65 9.34 7.73
N VAL A 26 21.25 8.19 7.41
CA VAL A 26 20.55 6.90 7.43
C VAL A 26 20.04 6.57 8.82
N LYS A 27 20.82 6.82 9.85
CA LYS A 27 20.42 6.54 11.23
C LYS A 27 19.22 7.37 11.69
N LYS A 28 18.99 8.52 11.05
CA LYS A 28 17.86 9.40 11.37
C LYS A 28 16.63 9.11 10.54
N THR A 29 16.76 8.25 9.53
CA THR A 29 15.64 7.92 8.65
C THR A 29 14.72 6.94 9.35
N GLU A 30 13.46 7.32 9.48
CA GLU A 30 12.44 6.46 10.05
C GLU A 30 11.33 6.24 9.02
N PRO A 31 10.71 5.05 9.01
CA PRO A 31 9.56 4.82 8.16
C PRO A 31 8.42 5.77 8.51
N ILE A 32 7.69 6.21 7.50
CA ILE A 32 6.53 7.08 7.68
C ILE A 32 5.29 6.20 7.72
N GLY A 33 4.53 6.29 8.79
CA GLY A 33 3.26 5.58 8.91
C GLY A 33 2.23 6.15 7.93
N CYS A 34 1.64 5.25 7.16
CA CYS A 34 0.67 5.60 6.12
C CYS A 34 -0.63 4.84 6.34
N THR A 35 -1.73 5.47 5.93
CA THR A 35 -3.03 4.82 5.90
C THR A 35 -3.58 4.95 4.48
N SER A 36 -3.89 3.82 3.87
CA SER A 36 -4.43 3.78 2.51
C SER A 36 -5.77 3.05 2.50
N VAL A 37 -6.69 3.55 1.71
CA VAL A 37 -8.03 2.97 1.55
C VAL A 37 -8.23 2.64 0.08
N GLY A 38 -8.73 1.44 -0.19
CA GLY A 38 -9.00 1.06 -1.57
C GLY A 38 -9.60 -0.32 -1.68
N TRP A 39 -10.01 -0.66 -2.89
CA TRP A 39 -10.49 -2.01 -3.20
C TRP A 39 -9.31 -2.94 -3.39
N LYS A 40 -9.37 -4.10 -2.73
CA LYS A 40 -8.32 -5.11 -2.85
C LYS A 40 -8.41 -5.79 -4.21
N LEU A 41 -7.39 -5.62 -5.04
CA LEU A 41 -7.31 -6.23 -6.36
C LEU A 41 -6.58 -7.56 -6.33
N LYS A 42 -5.50 -7.63 -5.56
CA LYS A 42 -4.64 -8.81 -5.52
C LYS A 42 -3.91 -8.87 -4.19
N SER A 43 -3.76 -10.07 -3.67
CA SER A 43 -2.98 -10.31 -2.47
C SER A 43 -2.12 -11.55 -2.68
N THR A 44 -0.82 -11.39 -2.52
CA THR A 44 0.15 -12.48 -2.58
C THR A 44 0.94 -12.51 -1.29
N PRO A 45 1.77 -13.53 -1.03
CA PRO A 45 2.63 -13.51 0.16
C PRO A 45 3.59 -12.33 0.20
N LYS A 46 3.89 -11.72 -0.95
CA LYS A 46 4.86 -10.63 -1.04
C LYS A 46 4.26 -9.25 -1.12
N LYS A 47 3.04 -9.12 -1.66
CA LYS A 47 2.46 -7.79 -1.92
C LYS A 47 0.95 -7.79 -1.84
N LEU A 48 0.43 -6.60 -1.56
CA LEU A 48 -0.99 -6.29 -1.61
C LEU A 48 -1.20 -5.19 -2.65
N VAL A 49 -2.14 -5.38 -3.56
CA VAL A 49 -2.47 -4.36 -4.57
C VAL A 49 -3.89 -3.87 -4.31
N ILE A 50 -4.03 -2.57 -4.13
CA ILE A 50 -5.32 -1.91 -3.95
C ILE A 50 -5.49 -0.83 -5.00
N CYS A 51 -6.72 -0.39 -5.23
CA CYS A 51 -6.99 0.75 -6.12
C CYS A 51 -7.97 1.71 -5.46
N ALA A 52 -7.82 2.99 -5.78
CA ALA A 52 -8.68 4.04 -5.23
C ALA A 52 -9.89 4.34 -6.11
N SER A 53 -9.84 3.94 -7.37
CA SER A 53 -10.90 4.28 -8.33
C SER A 53 -11.26 3.08 -9.20
N LYS A 54 -12.55 2.98 -9.49
CA LYS A 54 -13.05 2.00 -10.46
C LYS A 54 -14.20 2.64 -11.25
N ASN A 55 -14.40 2.19 -12.48
CA ASN A 55 -15.47 2.69 -13.31
C ASN A 55 -16.51 1.60 -13.59
N ASP A 56 -17.61 1.97 -14.24
CA ASP A 56 -18.70 1.05 -14.55
C ASP A 56 -18.34 0.03 -15.63
N ALA A 57 -17.27 0.27 -16.37
CA ALA A 57 -16.80 -0.68 -17.38
C ALA A 57 -15.95 -1.81 -16.76
N GLY A 58 -15.66 -1.74 -15.47
CA GLY A 58 -14.87 -2.75 -14.79
C GLY A 58 -13.37 -2.47 -14.76
N ASP A 59 -12.97 -1.25 -15.11
CA ASP A 59 -11.56 -0.86 -15.08
C ASP A 59 -11.20 -0.25 -13.73
N PHE A 60 -9.92 -0.35 -13.39
CA PHE A 60 -9.37 0.15 -12.13
C PHE A 60 -8.27 1.18 -12.40
N ALA A 61 -8.23 2.20 -11.55
CA ALA A 61 -7.23 3.25 -11.63
C ALA A 61 -6.67 3.56 -10.24
N ASP A 62 -5.56 4.29 -10.21
CA ASP A 62 -4.90 4.70 -8.97
C ASP A 62 -4.49 3.49 -8.12
N ARG A 63 -3.76 2.59 -8.75
CA ARG A 63 -3.28 1.38 -8.08
C ARG A 63 -2.12 1.71 -7.15
N ASN A 64 -2.12 1.06 -6.00
CA ASN A 64 -1.04 1.15 -5.05
C ASN A 64 -0.61 -0.28 -4.68
N THR A 65 0.67 -0.57 -4.87
CA THR A 65 1.25 -1.87 -4.52
C THR A 65 2.04 -1.70 -3.23
N ILE A 66 1.60 -2.40 -2.19
CA ILE A 66 2.20 -2.31 -0.87
C ILE A 66 2.90 -3.62 -0.52
N PRO A 67 4.22 -3.59 -0.24
CA PRO A 67 4.92 -4.80 0.19
C PRO A 67 4.33 -5.34 1.48
N LYS A 68 4.08 -6.65 1.54
CA LYS A 68 3.48 -7.27 2.73
C LYS A 68 4.30 -7.05 4.00
N GLY A 69 5.62 -7.02 3.89
CA GLY A 69 6.50 -6.77 5.02
C GLY A 69 6.36 -5.38 5.64
N CYS A 70 5.75 -4.43 4.92
CA CYS A 70 5.54 -3.07 5.40
C CYS A 70 4.16 -2.87 6.02
N ILE A 71 3.28 -3.85 5.95
CA ILE A 71 1.91 -3.73 6.40
C ILE A 71 1.80 -4.02 7.90
N LYS A 72 1.18 -3.11 8.64
CA LYS A 72 0.91 -3.27 10.06
C LYS A 72 -0.47 -3.88 10.30
N SER A 73 -1.48 -3.43 9.59
CA SER A 73 -2.84 -3.96 9.74
C SER A 73 -3.66 -3.76 8.48
N ILE A 74 -4.64 -4.64 8.31
CA ILE A 74 -5.61 -4.57 7.22
C ILE A 74 -6.98 -4.77 7.86
N ARG A 75 -7.93 -3.85 7.58
CA ARG A 75 -9.30 -3.97 8.04
C ARG A 75 -10.26 -3.83 6.87
N ARG A 76 -11.34 -4.56 6.93
CA ARG A 76 -12.40 -4.47 5.94
C ARG A 76 -13.34 -3.34 6.31
N LEU A 77 -13.70 -2.48 5.35
CA LEU A 77 -14.61 -1.36 5.58
C LEU A 77 -16.06 -1.70 5.26
N GLU A 78 -16.30 -2.78 4.52
CA GLU A 78 -17.68 -3.21 4.22
C GLU A 78 -17.78 -4.72 4.04
#